data_dcdb74f7d0dc07f87a4e286370b2a881
#
_entry.id   dcdb74f7d0dc07f87a4e286370b2a881
#
_cell.length_a   1.000
_cell.length_b   1.000
_cell.length_c   1.000
_cell.angle_alpha   90.00
_cell.angle_beta   90.00
_cell.angle_gamma   90.00
#
_symmetry.space_group_name_H-M   'P 1'
#
loop_
_entity.id
_entity.type
_entity.pdbx_description
1 polymer ?
#
loop_
_entity_poly.entity_id
_entity_poly.type
_entity_poly.pdbx_seq_one_letter_code
_entity_poly.pdbx_strand_id
1 'polypeptide(L)'
;MNFAFSLSALKRPTIMVGCLATTVAVLCGAPAHAQPAVAPIAVANPYSAHPLPSTAPGDIIASQPVTIPTVPARSTLISYQSVDALGAPMAVSATVLDPFMPWTGPGERPLVTFTVGTHGQGDQCAPSKLLTGLIHYSPLLDVMLEYETAFIDLLLARGIAVVVTDYQGLGTPGTHTYFNRAAEAHAVLDAARAAQRLPGTSIPANGPVGIWGYSQGGGAAAAAAESAGTYAPELDLRGTFAGAPVSHLDDVLSYFDGTLISGAIGYYLNSVMAVYPEAVPEIEAILNPAGMAMLDTVRNQCLFETTFTYGLQQSRQWTTSGRPIAELLIENPVLSAILDEHRVGNGTPSAPVLIITGDNDDIVPADQARKVAQSWCSRGATVDLVNSPVPDFLSGLGPGHNINEYAANFLWTQPLLDQMFYGAPARNTCGA
;
A
#
# COMPACT_ATOMS: atom_id res chain seq x y z
N MET A 1 45.99 -32.93 29.64
CA MET A 1 46.98 -33.04 28.54
C MET A 1 47.17 -31.62 27.97
N ASN A 2 48.26 -30.98 28.42
CA ASN A 2 48.71 -29.67 27.95
C ASN A 2 49.44 -29.82 26.61
N PHE A 3 49.17 -28.94 25.65
CA PHE A 3 50.15 -28.62 24.62
C PHE A 3 50.11 -27.09 24.34
N ALA A 4 51.21 -26.48 24.74
CA ALA A 4 51.61 -25.14 24.36
C ALA A 4 52.56 -25.22 23.12
N PHE A 5 52.43 -24.31 22.17
CA PHE A 5 53.47 -23.97 21.18
C PHE A 5 53.39 -22.48 20.90
N SER A 6 54.32 -21.77 21.35
CA SER A 6 55.57 -21.17 20.90
C SER A 6 55.44 -20.17 19.74
N LEU A 7 55.69 -18.89 20.10
CA LEU A 7 55.99 -17.75 19.22
C LEU A 7 57.35 -17.96 18.50
N SER A 8 57.41 -17.66 17.21
CA SER A 8 58.66 -17.33 16.55
C SER A 8 58.50 -16.09 15.65
N ALA A 9 59.34 -15.12 15.93
CA ALA A 9 59.52 -13.86 15.24
C ALA A 9 60.21 -14.03 13.89
N LEU A 10 59.81 -13.28 12.86
CA LEU A 10 60.59 -13.11 11.65
C LEU A 10 60.58 -11.65 11.15
N LYS A 11 61.78 -11.23 10.91
CA LYS A 11 62.37 -9.94 10.60
C LYS A 11 61.76 -9.19 9.40
N ARG A 12 61.74 -7.84 9.53
CA ARG A 12 61.56 -6.86 8.44
C ARG A 12 62.81 -6.78 7.55
N PRO A 13 62.71 -6.54 6.23
CA PRO A 13 63.74 -5.86 5.47
C PRO A 13 63.31 -4.45 5.07
N THR A 14 64.27 -3.56 5.27
CA THR A 14 64.32 -2.14 4.81
C THR A 14 64.71 -2.16 3.33
N ILE A 15 64.02 -1.43 2.46
CA ILE A 15 64.47 -1.14 1.11
C ILE A 15 64.39 0.37 0.83
N MET A 16 65.50 0.86 0.28
CA MET A 16 65.87 2.20 -0.05
C MET A 16 65.00 2.92 -1.09
N VAL A 17 64.93 4.20 -0.91
CA VAL A 17 64.44 5.25 -1.82
C VAL A 17 65.35 5.33 -3.07
N GLY A 18 64.76 5.27 -4.24
CA GLY A 18 65.39 5.63 -5.51
C GLY A 18 64.50 6.65 -6.24
N CYS A 19 64.93 7.93 -6.31
CA CYS A 19 64.33 8.96 -7.15
C CYS A 19 64.65 8.68 -8.62
N LEU A 20 63.62 8.62 -9.47
CA LEU A 20 63.78 8.83 -10.92
C LEU A 20 62.72 9.82 -11.38
N ALA A 21 63.19 10.97 -11.85
CA ALA A 21 62.40 11.96 -12.53
C ALA A 21 62.04 11.51 -13.95
N THR A 22 60.80 11.54 -14.32
CA THR A 22 60.36 11.40 -15.72
C THR A 22 59.29 12.43 -16.09
N THR A 23 59.53 13.02 -17.19
CA THR A 23 58.91 14.11 -17.94
C THR A 23 57.35 14.01 -18.04
N VAL A 24 56.74 15.20 -17.80
CA VAL A 24 55.31 15.48 -17.99
C VAL A 24 54.99 15.55 -19.47
N ALA A 25 54.14 14.65 -19.96
CA ALA A 25 53.43 14.81 -21.22
C ALA A 25 52.04 15.45 -20.92
N VAL A 26 51.84 16.67 -21.40
CA VAL A 26 50.53 17.38 -21.33
C VAL A 26 49.63 16.76 -22.39
N LEU A 27 48.68 15.92 -21.98
CA LEU A 27 47.53 15.52 -22.77
C LEU A 27 46.40 16.47 -22.49
N CYS A 28 45.99 17.26 -23.52
CA CYS A 28 44.76 18.06 -23.50
C CYS A 28 43.55 17.14 -23.33
N GLY A 29 43.04 17.06 -22.10
CA GLY A 29 41.78 16.43 -21.80
C GLY A 29 40.61 17.28 -22.23
N ALA A 30 39.67 16.71 -22.96
CA ALA A 30 38.36 17.31 -23.26
C ALA A 30 37.62 17.62 -21.95
N PRO A 31 36.80 18.67 -21.88
CA PRO A 31 36.07 18.99 -20.68
C PRO A 31 35.11 17.84 -20.29
N ALA A 32 35.32 17.22 -19.16
CA ALA A 32 34.35 16.32 -18.56
C ALA A 32 33.07 17.13 -18.31
N HIS A 33 31.99 16.72 -18.96
CA HIS A 33 30.66 17.25 -18.60
C HIS A 33 30.39 16.85 -17.14
N ALA A 34 30.43 17.82 -16.24
CA ALA A 34 29.99 17.64 -14.86
C ALA A 34 28.51 17.26 -14.90
N GLN A 35 28.17 16.05 -14.51
CA GLN A 35 26.79 15.72 -14.20
C GLN A 35 26.30 16.70 -13.12
N PRO A 36 25.10 17.25 -13.28
CA PRO A 36 24.54 18.10 -12.24
C PRO A 36 24.51 17.31 -10.94
N ALA A 37 25.14 17.86 -9.90
CA ALA A 37 25.10 17.30 -8.56
C ALA A 37 23.64 17.23 -8.13
N VAL A 38 23.12 16.03 -7.93
CA VAL A 38 21.80 15.84 -7.31
C VAL A 38 21.88 16.47 -5.92
N ALA A 39 21.10 17.51 -5.70
CA ALA A 39 21.04 18.16 -4.38
C ALA A 39 20.69 17.10 -3.31
N PRO A 40 21.36 17.10 -2.15
CA PRO A 40 21.02 16.17 -1.09
C PRO A 40 19.55 16.39 -0.68
N ILE A 41 18.75 15.31 -0.70
CA ILE A 41 17.37 15.34 -0.21
C ILE A 41 17.42 15.74 1.25
N ALA A 42 16.62 16.74 1.63
CA ALA A 42 16.61 17.25 3.00
C ALA A 42 16.28 16.11 3.98
N VAL A 43 17.08 15.99 5.04
CA VAL A 43 16.78 15.10 6.18
C VAL A 43 15.68 15.80 7.00
N ALA A 44 14.48 15.81 6.49
CA ALA A 44 13.29 16.33 7.16
C ALA A 44 12.45 15.13 7.62
N ASN A 45 11.66 15.31 8.68
CA ASN A 45 10.76 14.27 9.15
C ASN A 45 9.67 13.99 8.08
N PRO A 46 9.61 12.80 7.46
CA PRO A 46 8.66 12.51 6.38
C PRO A 46 7.19 12.64 6.77
N TYR A 47 6.87 12.62 8.06
CA TYR A 47 5.49 12.80 8.54
C TYR A 47 5.08 14.25 8.77
N SER A 48 6.01 15.19 8.66
CA SER A 48 5.71 16.62 8.89
C SER A 48 4.97 17.20 7.69
N ALA A 49 4.16 18.23 7.95
CA ALA A 49 3.66 19.09 6.88
C ALA A 49 4.86 19.81 6.22
N HIS A 50 5.11 19.50 4.96
CA HIS A 50 6.10 20.19 4.15
C HIS A 50 5.38 21.10 3.15
N PRO A 51 5.96 22.29 2.83
CA PRO A 51 5.54 22.99 1.63
C PRO A 51 5.68 22.02 0.45
N LEU A 52 4.59 21.78 -0.26
CA LEU A 52 4.66 20.94 -1.46
C LEU A 52 5.50 21.71 -2.49
N PRO A 53 6.68 21.21 -2.88
CA PRO A 53 7.37 21.78 -4.00
C PRO A 53 6.46 21.64 -5.22
N SER A 54 6.59 22.52 -6.22
CA SER A 54 5.89 22.40 -7.50
C SER A 54 6.54 21.29 -8.35
N THR A 55 6.53 20.07 -7.84
CA THR A 55 7.21 18.89 -8.36
C THR A 55 6.17 17.92 -8.94
N ALA A 56 6.63 16.94 -9.67
CA ALA A 56 5.76 15.94 -10.27
C ALA A 56 5.33 14.85 -9.28
N PRO A 57 4.20 14.18 -9.50
CA PRO A 57 3.83 12.98 -8.74
C PRO A 57 4.98 11.95 -8.68
N GLY A 58 5.22 11.40 -7.50
CA GLY A 58 6.35 10.50 -7.21
C GLY A 58 7.67 11.20 -6.90
N ASP A 59 7.76 12.54 -6.89
CA ASP A 59 8.97 13.21 -6.43
C ASP A 59 9.10 13.13 -4.91
N ILE A 60 10.33 12.83 -4.46
CA ILE A 60 10.61 12.66 -3.03
C ILE A 60 10.70 14.04 -2.36
N ILE A 61 9.88 14.26 -1.34
CA ILE A 61 9.85 15.47 -0.54
C ILE A 61 10.89 15.39 0.59
N ALA A 62 10.89 14.24 1.29
CA ALA A 62 11.81 13.95 2.38
C ALA A 62 12.16 12.47 2.40
N SER A 63 13.33 12.13 2.92
CA SER A 63 13.71 10.73 3.14
C SER A 63 14.57 10.57 4.39
N GLN A 64 14.38 9.45 5.09
CA GLN A 64 15.12 9.11 6.30
C GLN A 64 15.41 7.62 6.34
N PRO A 65 16.67 7.18 6.46
CA PRO A 65 16.97 5.78 6.74
C PRO A 65 16.35 5.35 8.06
N VAL A 66 15.71 4.19 8.07
CA VAL A 66 15.12 3.59 9.28
C VAL A 66 15.59 2.15 9.43
N THR A 67 15.50 1.61 10.64
CA THR A 67 15.79 0.20 10.90
C THR A 67 14.49 -0.51 11.25
N ILE A 68 14.17 -1.56 10.50
CA ILE A 68 13.03 -2.45 10.76
C ILE A 68 13.60 -3.83 11.06
N PRO A 69 13.65 -4.25 12.33
CA PRO A 69 14.35 -5.48 12.72
C PRO A 69 13.75 -6.75 12.13
N THR A 70 12.49 -6.72 11.75
CA THR A 70 11.72 -7.87 11.25
C THR A 70 11.87 -8.11 9.76
N VAL A 71 12.38 -7.14 8.98
CA VAL A 71 12.48 -7.28 7.52
C VAL A 71 13.92 -7.36 7.04
N PRO A 72 14.25 -8.27 6.09
CA PRO A 72 15.61 -8.45 5.58
C PRO A 72 15.95 -7.45 4.46
N ALA A 73 15.85 -6.15 4.73
CA ALA A 73 16.05 -5.08 3.75
C ALA A 73 16.71 -3.83 4.34
N ARG A 74 17.35 -3.03 3.50
CA ARG A 74 17.62 -1.62 3.83
C ARG A 74 16.32 -0.85 3.71
N SER A 75 15.93 -0.19 4.79
CA SER A 75 14.64 0.47 4.87
C SER A 75 14.81 1.98 4.88
N THR A 76 14.02 2.68 4.08
CA THR A 76 13.99 4.14 4.01
C THR A 76 12.55 4.61 4.10
N LEU A 77 12.25 5.39 5.13
CA LEU A 77 11.01 6.14 5.22
C LEU A 77 11.09 7.33 4.27
N ILE A 78 10.08 7.52 3.44
CA ILE A 78 9.99 8.63 2.50
C ILE A 78 8.68 9.40 2.68
N SER A 79 8.69 10.67 2.32
CA SER A 79 7.52 11.43 1.95
C SER A 79 7.64 11.77 0.47
N TYR A 80 6.59 11.59 -0.28
CA TYR A 80 6.56 11.82 -1.73
C TYR A 80 5.33 12.61 -2.13
N GLN A 81 5.44 13.31 -3.24
CA GLN A 81 4.30 14.02 -3.82
C GLN A 81 3.37 13.07 -4.53
N SER A 82 2.09 13.20 -4.26
CA SER A 82 1.00 12.54 -4.98
C SER A 82 -0.09 13.56 -5.30
N VAL A 83 -1.23 13.08 -5.75
CA VAL A 83 -2.41 13.88 -6.12
C VAL A 83 -3.60 13.32 -5.37
N ASP A 84 -4.37 14.18 -4.73
CA ASP A 84 -5.59 13.78 -4.03
C ASP A 84 -6.73 13.38 -4.99
N ALA A 85 -7.87 13.05 -4.44
CA ALA A 85 -9.06 12.65 -5.21
C ALA A 85 -9.56 13.74 -6.15
N LEU A 86 -9.32 15.01 -5.83
CA LEU A 86 -9.81 16.18 -6.59
C LEU A 86 -8.72 16.77 -7.51
N GLY A 87 -7.57 16.13 -7.62
CA GLY A 87 -6.47 16.55 -8.48
C GLY A 87 -5.50 17.57 -7.86
N ALA A 88 -5.63 17.87 -6.55
CA ALA A 88 -4.70 18.77 -5.88
C ALA A 88 -3.44 18.03 -5.39
N PRO A 89 -2.25 18.68 -5.44
CA PRO A 89 -1.03 18.08 -4.94
C PRO A 89 -1.10 17.79 -3.43
N MET A 90 -0.62 16.61 -3.02
CA MET A 90 -0.54 16.23 -1.62
C MET A 90 0.77 15.51 -1.30
N ALA A 91 1.12 15.42 0.00
CA ALA A 91 2.21 14.59 0.48
C ALA A 91 1.67 13.29 1.06
N VAL A 92 2.32 12.18 0.71
CA VAL A 92 2.04 10.84 1.25
C VAL A 92 3.34 10.25 1.79
N SER A 93 3.27 9.50 2.89
CA SER A 93 4.42 8.75 3.41
C SER A 93 4.43 7.30 2.92
N ALA A 94 5.62 6.71 2.84
CA ALA A 94 5.83 5.31 2.52
C ALA A 94 7.13 4.79 3.09
N THR A 95 7.25 3.46 3.18
CA THR A 95 8.52 2.79 3.48
C THR A 95 9.03 2.06 2.24
N VAL A 96 10.23 2.39 1.80
CA VAL A 96 10.94 1.67 0.73
C VAL A 96 11.84 0.62 1.36
N LEU A 97 11.69 -0.61 0.91
CA LEU A 97 12.41 -1.80 1.38
C LEU A 97 13.28 -2.35 0.23
N ASP A 98 14.59 -2.07 0.28
CA ASP A 98 15.57 -2.55 -0.69
C ASP A 98 16.22 -3.83 -0.14
N PRO A 99 15.86 -5.03 -0.63
CA PRO A 99 16.21 -6.31 -0.01
C PRO A 99 17.72 -6.58 -0.01
N PHE A 100 18.21 -7.24 1.04
CA PHE A 100 19.58 -7.75 1.09
C PHE A 100 19.80 -8.92 0.11
N MET A 101 18.75 -9.67 -0.18
CA MET A 101 18.81 -10.75 -1.14
C MET A 101 18.99 -10.22 -2.57
N PRO A 102 19.92 -10.77 -3.36
CA PRO A 102 20.06 -10.41 -4.76
C PRO A 102 18.83 -10.89 -5.55
N TRP A 103 18.47 -10.10 -6.58
CA TRP A 103 17.55 -10.59 -7.60
C TRP A 103 18.28 -11.64 -8.47
N THR A 104 17.65 -12.81 -8.61
CA THR A 104 18.20 -13.93 -9.39
C THR A 104 17.32 -14.31 -10.59
N GLY A 105 16.20 -13.60 -10.78
CA GLY A 105 15.32 -13.78 -11.93
C GLY A 105 15.85 -13.06 -13.18
N PRO A 106 15.11 -13.13 -14.28
CA PRO A 106 15.48 -12.49 -15.53
C PRO A 106 15.36 -10.96 -15.46
N GLY A 107 16.23 -10.26 -16.20
CA GLY A 107 16.19 -8.80 -16.31
C GLY A 107 16.56 -8.05 -15.05
N GLU A 108 16.00 -6.85 -14.93
CA GLU A 108 16.23 -5.95 -13.80
C GLU A 108 15.43 -6.38 -12.57
N ARG A 109 15.92 -5.96 -11.38
CA ARG A 109 15.21 -6.20 -10.11
C ARG A 109 13.80 -5.59 -10.15
N PRO A 110 12.75 -6.37 -9.88
CA PRO A 110 11.40 -5.83 -9.83
C PRO A 110 11.12 -5.08 -8.52
N LEU A 111 10.16 -4.18 -8.60
CA LEU A 111 9.55 -3.47 -7.48
C LEU A 111 8.10 -3.91 -7.32
N VAL A 112 7.66 -4.16 -6.12
CA VAL A 112 6.24 -4.32 -5.79
C VAL A 112 5.79 -3.14 -4.93
N THR A 113 4.74 -2.43 -5.35
CA THR A 113 4.00 -1.55 -4.47
C THR A 113 3.03 -2.40 -3.67
N PHE A 114 3.28 -2.49 -2.37
CA PHE A 114 2.45 -3.23 -1.44
C PHE A 114 1.39 -2.29 -0.86
N THR A 115 0.14 -2.66 -1.07
CA THR A 115 -1.04 -1.91 -0.65
C THR A 115 -1.68 -2.63 0.52
N VAL A 116 -1.55 -2.04 1.71
CA VAL A 116 -1.96 -2.68 2.96
C VAL A 116 -3.48 -2.72 3.14
N GLY A 117 -3.96 -3.70 3.89
CA GLY A 117 -5.32 -3.78 4.36
C GLY A 117 -5.67 -2.69 5.38
N THR A 118 -6.83 -2.80 6.01
CA THR A 118 -7.31 -1.78 6.95
C THR A 118 -6.49 -1.75 8.24
N HIS A 119 -5.88 -0.60 8.55
CA HIS A 119 -5.09 -0.38 9.76
C HIS A 119 -5.80 0.55 10.76
N GLY A 120 -6.75 1.34 10.31
CA GLY A 120 -7.46 2.34 11.10
C GLY A 120 -7.40 3.71 10.46
N GLN A 121 -7.78 4.75 11.22
CA GLN A 121 -7.79 6.12 10.72
C GLN A 121 -6.86 7.05 11.50
N GLY A 122 -6.40 6.66 12.67
CA GLY A 122 -5.45 7.42 13.47
C GLY A 122 -4.03 7.40 12.88
N ASP A 123 -3.31 8.50 12.97
CA ASP A 123 -1.94 8.64 12.45
C ASP A 123 -0.94 7.62 13.00
N GLN A 124 -1.18 7.09 14.19
CA GLN A 124 -0.35 6.04 14.80
C GLN A 124 -0.49 4.69 14.10
N CYS A 125 -1.56 4.51 13.35
CA CYS A 125 -1.88 3.27 12.64
C CYS A 125 -1.18 3.16 11.27
N ALA A 126 -0.44 4.20 10.85
CA ALA A 126 0.25 4.20 9.57
C ALA A 126 1.20 2.99 9.44
N PRO A 127 1.13 2.23 8.34
CA PRO A 127 2.00 1.06 8.10
C PRO A 127 3.47 1.34 8.33
N SER A 128 3.98 2.50 7.88
CA SER A 128 5.37 2.90 8.08
C SER A 128 5.76 3.06 9.55
N LYS A 129 4.83 3.51 10.40
CA LYS A 129 5.04 3.61 11.86
C LYS A 129 4.99 2.23 12.51
N LEU A 130 4.06 1.37 12.08
CA LEU A 130 3.92 0.02 12.61
C LEU A 130 5.09 -0.88 12.20
N LEU A 131 5.59 -0.78 10.97
CA LEU A 131 6.80 -1.47 10.54
C LEU A 131 8.02 -1.07 11.38
N THR A 132 8.19 0.20 11.71
CA THR A 132 9.33 0.68 12.50
C THR A 132 9.17 0.44 13.99
N GLY A 133 7.96 0.59 14.52
CA GLY A 133 7.64 0.42 15.94
C GLY A 133 7.33 -1.01 16.35
N LEU A 134 7.08 -1.92 15.39
CA LEU A 134 6.62 -3.30 15.52
C LEU A 134 5.21 -3.43 16.08
N ILE A 135 4.89 -2.75 17.15
CA ILE A 135 3.57 -2.74 17.81
C ILE A 135 3.31 -1.32 18.27
N HIS A 136 2.16 -0.79 17.89
CA HIS A 136 1.58 0.35 18.58
C HIS A 136 0.77 -0.16 19.76
N TYR A 137 0.97 0.43 20.94
CA TYR A 137 0.19 0.14 22.15
C TYR A 137 -0.08 1.43 22.90
N SER A 138 -1.34 1.69 23.18
CA SER A 138 -1.77 2.73 24.11
C SER A 138 -2.71 2.13 25.19
N PRO A 139 -2.68 2.60 26.43
CA PRO A 139 -3.59 2.14 27.46
C PRO A 139 -5.05 2.23 27.01
N LEU A 140 -5.86 1.21 27.36
CA LEU A 140 -7.26 1.02 27.02
C LEU A 140 -7.52 0.28 25.67
N LEU A 141 -6.61 -0.61 25.26
CA LEU A 141 -6.76 -1.56 24.15
C LEU A 141 -6.48 -1.00 22.75
N ASP A 142 -5.82 0.15 22.59
CA ASP A 142 -5.27 0.53 21.29
C ASP A 142 -3.98 -0.26 21.04
N VAL A 143 -4.13 -1.43 20.42
CA VAL A 143 -3.04 -2.31 19.97
C VAL A 143 -3.14 -2.44 18.48
N MET A 144 -2.04 -2.20 17.77
CA MET A 144 -1.96 -2.42 16.33
C MET A 144 -0.55 -2.88 15.96
N LEU A 145 -0.46 -3.73 14.95
CA LEU A 145 0.79 -4.19 14.36
C LEU A 145 0.64 -4.23 12.85
N GLU A 146 1.77 -4.20 12.14
CA GLU A 146 1.77 -4.46 10.69
C GLU A 146 1.63 -5.98 10.47
N TYR A 147 0.39 -6.42 10.29
CA TYR A 147 0.05 -7.84 10.22
C TYR A 147 0.42 -8.49 8.88
N GLU A 148 0.71 -7.70 7.85
CA GLU A 148 1.08 -8.17 6.52
C GLU A 148 2.59 -8.33 6.32
N THR A 149 3.41 -8.07 7.35
CA THR A 149 4.88 -8.18 7.29
C THR A 149 5.35 -9.52 6.71
N ALA A 150 4.65 -10.63 7.03
CA ALA A 150 5.02 -11.95 6.52
C ALA A 150 4.92 -12.04 4.98
N PHE A 151 3.97 -11.35 4.36
CA PHE A 151 3.79 -11.32 2.91
C PHE A 151 4.82 -10.40 2.25
N ILE A 152 5.16 -9.29 2.89
CA ILE A 152 6.27 -8.42 2.49
C ILE A 152 7.58 -9.22 2.49
N ASP A 153 7.84 -9.98 3.54
CA ASP A 153 9.04 -10.83 3.67
C ASP A 153 9.14 -11.91 2.59
N LEU A 154 8.01 -12.47 2.13
CA LEU A 154 7.99 -13.41 1.01
C LEU A 154 8.52 -12.79 -0.28
N LEU A 155 8.27 -11.51 -0.53
CA LEU A 155 8.77 -10.79 -1.70
C LEU A 155 10.25 -10.44 -1.52
N LEU A 156 10.62 -9.88 -0.36
CA LEU A 156 12.01 -9.52 -0.03
C LEU A 156 12.96 -10.71 -0.07
N ALA A 157 12.53 -11.89 0.41
CA ALA A 157 13.30 -13.13 0.37
C ALA A 157 13.60 -13.61 -1.06
N ARG A 158 12.84 -13.16 -2.05
CA ARG A 158 13.07 -13.43 -3.48
C ARG A 158 13.90 -12.35 -4.17
N GLY A 159 14.39 -11.37 -3.43
CA GLY A 159 15.14 -10.25 -3.99
C GLY A 159 14.28 -9.22 -4.69
N ILE A 160 12.96 -9.22 -4.48
CA ILE A 160 12.02 -8.25 -5.01
C ILE A 160 12.00 -7.06 -4.03
N ALA A 161 12.21 -5.84 -4.55
CA ALA A 161 12.08 -4.64 -3.74
C ALA A 161 10.59 -4.34 -3.46
N VAL A 162 10.31 -3.73 -2.31
CA VAL A 162 8.94 -3.40 -1.91
C VAL A 162 8.85 -1.94 -1.50
N VAL A 163 7.79 -1.25 -1.89
CA VAL A 163 7.38 0.01 -1.31
C VAL A 163 6.00 -0.15 -0.68
N VAL A 164 5.88 0.19 0.60
CA VAL A 164 4.62 0.14 1.36
C VAL A 164 4.13 1.57 1.54
N THR A 165 3.01 1.92 0.91
CA THR A 165 2.41 3.26 1.05
C THR A 165 1.50 3.35 2.26
N ASP A 166 1.50 4.52 2.94
CA ASP A 166 0.57 4.78 4.06
C ASP A 166 -0.78 5.32 3.57
N TYR A 167 -0.96 5.59 2.28
CA TYR A 167 -2.10 6.30 1.69
C TYR A 167 -2.22 7.77 2.15
N GLN A 168 -3.15 8.51 1.56
CA GLN A 168 -3.42 9.91 1.90
C GLN A 168 -3.95 10.04 3.34
N GLY A 169 -3.33 10.93 4.11
CA GLY A 169 -3.82 11.33 5.44
C GLY A 169 -3.67 10.27 6.52
N LEU A 170 -2.94 9.17 6.27
CA LEU A 170 -2.57 8.20 7.29
C LEU A 170 -1.09 8.40 7.68
N GLY A 171 -0.85 8.77 8.93
CA GLY A 171 0.48 9.10 9.42
C GLY A 171 1.00 10.50 9.07
N THR A 172 0.36 11.19 8.14
CA THR A 172 0.62 12.58 7.71
C THR A 172 -0.59 13.45 8.05
N PRO A 173 -0.43 14.80 8.10
CA PRO A 173 -1.56 15.69 8.42
C PRO A 173 -2.75 15.50 7.48
N GLY A 174 -3.94 15.41 8.05
CA GLY A 174 -5.20 15.23 7.35
C GLY A 174 -6.01 14.06 7.89
N THR A 175 -7.07 13.70 7.19
CA THR A 175 -7.87 12.51 7.49
C THR A 175 -7.54 11.44 6.46
N HIS A 176 -7.31 10.22 6.90
CA HIS A 176 -7.13 9.09 5.98
C HIS A 176 -8.35 8.93 5.06
N THR A 177 -8.10 9.00 3.75
CA THR A 177 -9.14 8.92 2.71
C THR A 177 -9.50 7.46 2.41
N TYR A 178 -9.98 6.77 3.45
CA TYR A 178 -10.33 5.36 3.44
C TYR A 178 -11.35 5.03 2.34
N PHE A 179 -11.02 4.08 1.47
CA PHE A 179 -11.80 3.66 0.29
C PHE A 179 -12.04 4.75 -0.76
N ASN A 180 -11.29 5.84 -0.73
CA ASN A 180 -11.34 6.78 -1.84
C ASN A 180 -10.53 6.23 -3.02
N ARG A 181 -11.22 5.74 -4.02
CA ARG A 181 -10.63 5.06 -5.20
C ARG A 181 -9.52 5.87 -5.86
N ALA A 182 -9.73 7.16 -6.10
CA ALA A 182 -8.75 7.99 -6.80
C ALA A 182 -7.53 8.27 -5.94
N ALA A 183 -7.72 8.68 -4.67
CA ALA A 183 -6.64 8.98 -3.75
C ALA A 183 -5.76 7.76 -3.46
N GLU A 184 -6.38 6.57 -3.26
CA GLU A 184 -5.63 5.33 -3.04
C GLU A 184 -4.86 4.92 -4.31
N ALA A 185 -5.47 4.98 -5.50
CA ALA A 185 -4.81 4.66 -6.76
C ALA A 185 -3.60 5.55 -7.03
N HIS A 186 -3.74 6.86 -6.82
CA HIS A 186 -2.66 7.82 -7.00
C HIS A 186 -1.51 7.56 -6.02
N ALA A 187 -1.82 7.37 -4.73
CA ALA A 187 -0.80 7.06 -3.72
C ALA A 187 0.00 5.80 -4.06
N VAL A 188 -0.67 4.74 -4.54
CA VAL A 188 -0.04 3.47 -4.95
C VAL A 188 0.92 3.65 -6.13
N LEU A 189 0.48 4.32 -7.18
CA LEU A 189 1.28 4.51 -8.40
C LEU A 189 2.44 5.48 -8.17
N ASP A 190 2.22 6.51 -7.37
CA ASP A 190 3.25 7.49 -7.04
C ASP A 190 4.28 6.96 -6.04
N ALA A 191 3.90 6.00 -5.18
CA ALA A 191 4.86 5.26 -4.35
C ALA A 191 5.85 4.46 -5.21
N ALA A 192 5.38 3.81 -6.30
CA ALA A 192 6.27 3.14 -7.25
C ALA A 192 7.24 4.12 -7.91
N ARG A 193 6.74 5.27 -8.40
CA ARG A 193 7.57 6.35 -8.96
C ARG A 193 8.63 6.83 -7.97
N ALA A 194 8.21 7.07 -6.73
CA ALA A 194 9.10 7.54 -5.68
C ALA A 194 10.19 6.53 -5.33
N ALA A 195 9.84 5.25 -5.22
CA ALA A 195 10.80 4.19 -4.95
C ALA A 195 11.83 4.05 -6.08
N GLN A 196 11.40 4.15 -7.35
CA GLN A 196 12.30 4.13 -8.52
C GLN A 196 13.20 5.37 -8.62
N ARG A 197 12.80 6.48 -8.02
CA ARG A 197 13.59 7.74 -7.97
C ARG A 197 14.46 7.85 -6.72
N LEU A 198 14.31 6.95 -5.74
CA LEU A 198 15.07 7.00 -4.48
C LEU A 198 16.55 6.66 -4.75
N PRO A 199 17.48 7.62 -4.52
CA PRO A 199 18.88 7.38 -4.80
C PRO A 199 19.50 6.41 -3.78
N GLY A 200 20.51 5.67 -4.21
CA GLY A 200 21.29 4.75 -3.35
C GLY A 200 20.62 3.41 -3.09
N THR A 201 19.52 3.10 -3.74
CA THR A 201 18.87 1.79 -3.74
C THR A 201 19.31 0.93 -4.91
N SER A 202 18.97 -0.35 -4.86
CA SER A 202 19.15 -1.28 -5.98
C SER A 202 17.93 -1.34 -6.91
N ILE A 203 16.95 -0.43 -6.73
CA ILE A 203 15.72 -0.36 -7.51
C ILE A 203 16.01 0.37 -8.82
N PRO A 204 15.80 -0.25 -9.99
CA PRO A 204 16.01 0.39 -11.27
C PRO A 204 14.98 1.51 -11.52
N ALA A 205 15.42 2.60 -12.15
CA ALA A 205 14.57 3.77 -12.44
C ALA A 205 13.37 3.48 -13.37
N ASN A 206 13.46 2.45 -14.21
CA ASN A 206 12.41 2.03 -15.14
C ASN A 206 12.21 0.50 -15.10
N GLY A 207 12.54 -0.12 -13.97
CA GLY A 207 12.40 -1.55 -13.78
C GLY A 207 10.95 -2.02 -13.71
N PRO A 208 10.72 -3.34 -13.79
CA PRO A 208 9.37 -3.90 -13.75
C PRO A 208 8.68 -3.65 -12.41
N VAL A 209 7.39 -3.30 -12.47
CA VAL A 209 6.55 -2.99 -11.31
C VAL A 209 5.41 -4.00 -11.20
N GLY A 210 5.13 -4.46 -9.98
CA GLY A 210 3.91 -5.16 -9.62
C GLY A 210 3.14 -4.39 -8.55
N ILE A 211 1.84 -4.62 -8.44
CA ILE A 211 0.99 -4.10 -7.36
C ILE A 211 0.44 -5.29 -6.58
N TRP A 212 0.39 -5.18 -5.26
CA TRP A 212 0.00 -6.29 -4.40
C TRP A 212 -0.78 -5.83 -3.20
N GLY A 213 -2.00 -6.34 -2.99
CA GLY A 213 -2.78 -6.03 -1.80
C GLY A 213 -4.02 -6.87 -1.59
N TYR A 214 -4.51 -6.85 -0.35
CA TYR A 214 -5.69 -7.60 0.09
C TYR A 214 -6.68 -6.68 0.80
N SER A 215 -7.99 -6.97 0.77
CA SER A 215 -9.03 -6.20 1.46
C SER A 215 -9.10 -4.73 1.00
N GLN A 216 -8.92 -3.73 1.89
CA GLN A 216 -8.71 -2.33 1.48
C GLN A 216 -7.57 -2.26 0.47
N GLY A 217 -6.44 -2.92 0.77
CA GLY A 217 -5.30 -2.98 -0.15
C GLY A 217 -5.64 -3.63 -1.48
N GLY A 218 -6.53 -4.63 -1.49
CA GLY A 218 -7.05 -5.25 -2.70
C GLY A 218 -7.87 -4.27 -3.55
N GLY A 219 -8.70 -3.43 -2.90
CA GLY A 219 -9.43 -2.33 -3.52
C GLY A 219 -8.49 -1.26 -4.10
N ALA A 220 -7.50 -0.84 -3.32
CA ALA A 220 -6.48 0.11 -3.74
C ALA A 220 -5.63 -0.43 -4.92
N ALA A 221 -5.22 -1.70 -4.86
CA ALA A 221 -4.51 -2.37 -5.95
C ALA A 221 -5.35 -2.43 -7.24
N ALA A 222 -6.63 -2.76 -7.11
CA ALA A 222 -7.58 -2.80 -8.21
C ALA A 222 -7.80 -1.40 -8.83
N ALA A 223 -7.97 -0.37 -8.00
CA ALA A 223 -8.10 1.02 -8.44
C ALA A 223 -6.83 1.52 -9.15
N ALA A 224 -5.65 1.16 -8.62
CA ALA A 224 -4.38 1.49 -9.24
C ALA A 224 -4.19 0.79 -10.59
N ALA A 225 -4.58 -0.51 -10.70
CA ALA A 225 -4.53 -1.24 -11.96
C ALA A 225 -5.38 -0.60 -13.05
N GLU A 226 -6.59 -0.12 -12.71
CA GLU A 226 -7.46 0.61 -13.66
C GLU A 226 -6.86 1.96 -14.10
N SER A 227 -6.18 2.64 -13.19
CA SER A 227 -5.68 3.99 -13.40
C SER A 227 -4.31 4.02 -14.06
N ALA A 228 -3.52 2.93 -13.97
CA ALA A 228 -2.13 2.88 -14.39
C ALA A 228 -1.93 3.31 -15.84
N GLY A 229 -2.74 2.81 -16.77
CA GLY A 229 -2.61 3.11 -18.19
C GLY A 229 -2.81 4.59 -18.57
N THR A 230 -3.52 5.36 -17.74
CA THR A 230 -3.82 6.78 -17.97
C THR A 230 -3.05 7.70 -17.04
N TYR A 231 -2.88 7.33 -15.79
CA TYR A 231 -2.22 8.16 -14.79
C TYR A 231 -0.70 7.93 -14.70
N ALA A 232 -0.25 6.71 -14.91
CA ALA A 232 1.17 6.33 -14.81
C ALA A 232 1.63 5.43 -15.99
N PRO A 233 1.41 5.86 -17.26
CA PRO A 233 1.68 5.02 -18.43
C PRO A 233 3.17 4.71 -18.63
N GLU A 234 4.07 5.43 -17.96
CA GLU A 234 5.51 5.21 -18.01
C GLU A 234 5.98 4.09 -17.10
N LEU A 235 5.17 3.65 -16.11
CA LEU A 235 5.52 2.51 -15.25
C LEU A 235 5.41 1.21 -16.06
N ASP A 236 6.46 0.40 -16.01
CA ASP A 236 6.46 -0.96 -16.58
C ASP A 236 5.65 -1.92 -15.70
N LEU A 237 4.34 -1.69 -15.62
CA LEU A 237 3.43 -2.50 -14.81
C LEU A 237 3.26 -3.90 -15.41
N ARG A 238 3.68 -4.93 -14.69
CA ARG A 238 3.70 -6.33 -15.13
C ARG A 238 2.50 -7.14 -14.66
N GLY A 239 1.81 -6.69 -13.64
CA GLY A 239 0.61 -7.32 -13.14
C GLY A 239 0.20 -6.82 -11.76
N THR A 240 -0.99 -7.22 -11.34
CA THR A 240 -1.59 -6.83 -10.07
C THR A 240 -2.18 -8.04 -9.36
N PHE A 241 -1.92 -8.13 -8.05
CA PHE A 241 -2.66 -8.99 -7.13
C PHE A 241 -3.70 -8.13 -6.40
N ALA A 242 -4.97 -8.45 -6.57
CA ALA A 242 -6.09 -7.80 -5.91
C ALA A 242 -6.90 -8.86 -5.14
N GLY A 243 -6.52 -9.12 -3.89
CA GLY A 243 -7.21 -10.08 -3.04
C GLY A 243 -8.40 -9.44 -2.33
N ALA A 244 -9.55 -10.11 -2.33
CA ALA A 244 -10.80 -9.64 -1.73
C ALA A 244 -11.04 -8.13 -1.95
N PRO A 245 -11.02 -7.64 -3.22
CA PRO A 245 -11.01 -6.21 -3.48
C PRO A 245 -12.32 -5.54 -3.03
N VAL A 246 -12.22 -4.52 -2.18
CA VAL A 246 -13.35 -3.63 -1.87
C VAL A 246 -13.60 -2.77 -3.10
N SER A 247 -14.79 -2.89 -3.69
CA SER A 247 -15.06 -2.31 -5.02
C SER A 247 -16.42 -1.61 -5.16
N HIS A 248 -17.44 -2.09 -4.48
CA HIS A 248 -18.81 -1.56 -4.50
C HIS A 248 -19.20 -1.23 -3.06
N LEU A 249 -19.04 0.03 -2.69
CA LEU A 249 -19.15 0.45 -1.28
C LEU A 249 -20.59 0.37 -0.74
N ASP A 250 -21.59 0.51 -1.59
CA ASP A 250 -22.99 0.26 -1.26
C ASP A 250 -23.21 -1.14 -0.66
N ASP A 251 -22.66 -2.15 -1.30
CA ASP A 251 -22.73 -3.54 -0.81
C ASP A 251 -21.85 -3.73 0.45
N VAL A 252 -20.59 -3.26 0.40
CA VAL A 252 -19.62 -3.49 1.47
C VAL A 252 -20.04 -2.84 2.79
N LEU A 253 -20.51 -1.60 2.76
CA LEU A 253 -20.95 -0.90 3.97
C LEU A 253 -22.19 -1.56 4.59
N SER A 254 -23.07 -2.14 3.75
CA SER A 254 -24.18 -2.96 4.21
C SER A 254 -23.70 -4.24 4.88
N TYR A 255 -22.62 -4.83 4.36
CA TYR A 255 -22.06 -6.08 4.88
C TYR A 255 -21.27 -5.88 6.18
N PHE A 256 -20.63 -4.71 6.36
CA PHE A 256 -19.95 -4.35 7.60
C PHE A 256 -20.91 -4.18 8.79
N ASP A 257 -22.17 -3.82 8.51
CA ASP A 257 -23.16 -3.51 9.54
C ASP A 257 -23.46 -4.74 10.42
N GLY A 258 -23.15 -4.64 11.71
CA GLY A 258 -23.34 -5.74 12.67
C GLY A 258 -22.17 -6.75 12.71
N THR A 259 -21.10 -6.58 11.93
CA THR A 259 -19.88 -7.40 12.02
C THR A 259 -18.84 -6.80 12.99
N LEU A 260 -17.73 -7.50 13.20
CA LEU A 260 -16.63 -6.98 14.03
C LEU A 260 -16.06 -5.65 13.53
N ILE A 261 -16.16 -5.37 12.24
CA ILE A 261 -15.61 -4.14 11.66
C ILE A 261 -16.66 -3.06 11.39
N SER A 262 -17.83 -3.12 12.05
CA SER A 262 -18.91 -2.13 11.89
C SER A 262 -18.42 -0.69 12.07
N GLY A 263 -17.44 -0.44 12.94
CA GLY A 263 -16.86 0.89 13.15
C GLY A 263 -16.12 1.45 11.94
N ALA A 264 -15.67 0.60 10.99
CA ALA A 264 -15.02 1.05 9.76
C ALA A 264 -15.98 1.80 8.81
N ILE A 265 -17.30 1.70 9.00
CA ILE A 265 -18.29 2.59 8.37
C ILE A 265 -17.95 4.05 8.70
N GLY A 266 -17.52 4.33 9.92
CA GLY A 266 -17.07 5.66 10.35
C GLY A 266 -15.81 6.14 9.65
N TYR A 267 -14.87 5.26 9.33
CA TYR A 267 -13.69 5.61 8.55
C TYR A 267 -14.08 6.12 7.16
N TYR A 268 -15.02 5.43 6.51
CA TYR A 268 -15.51 5.85 5.20
C TYR A 268 -16.25 7.20 5.28
N LEU A 269 -17.14 7.39 6.24
CA LEU A 269 -17.85 8.67 6.40
C LEU A 269 -16.88 9.83 6.67
N ASN A 270 -15.88 9.64 7.53
CA ASN A 270 -14.84 10.64 7.77
C ASN A 270 -14.02 10.94 6.51
N SER A 271 -13.72 9.92 5.69
CA SER A 271 -13.07 10.08 4.39
C SER A 271 -13.89 10.95 3.45
N VAL A 272 -15.19 10.65 3.31
CA VAL A 272 -16.12 11.42 2.48
C VAL A 272 -16.22 12.87 2.94
N MET A 273 -16.41 13.10 4.24
CA MET A 273 -16.49 14.46 4.81
C MET A 273 -15.20 15.27 4.62
N ALA A 274 -14.05 14.62 4.62
CA ALA A 274 -12.76 15.28 4.43
C ALA A 274 -12.51 15.71 2.98
N VAL A 275 -13.05 14.99 2.02
CA VAL A 275 -12.81 15.21 0.58
C VAL A 275 -13.93 16.03 -0.08
N TYR A 276 -15.18 15.82 0.31
CA TYR A 276 -16.37 16.37 -0.32
C TYR A 276 -17.13 17.30 0.63
N PRO A 277 -16.87 18.63 0.62
CA PRO A 277 -17.56 19.57 1.52
C PRO A 277 -19.08 19.55 1.38
N GLU A 278 -19.61 19.25 0.20
CA GLU A 278 -21.05 19.12 -0.06
C GLU A 278 -21.69 17.92 0.64
N ALA A 279 -20.91 16.88 0.97
CA ALA A 279 -21.40 15.72 1.70
C ALA A 279 -21.54 15.96 3.20
N VAL A 280 -20.83 16.95 3.75
CA VAL A 280 -20.82 17.21 5.20
C VAL A 280 -22.24 17.43 5.75
N PRO A 281 -23.02 18.39 5.26
CA PRO A 281 -24.38 18.61 5.78
C PRO A 281 -25.30 17.39 5.58
N GLU A 282 -25.09 16.60 4.52
CA GLU A 282 -25.87 15.40 4.26
C GLU A 282 -25.59 14.29 5.26
N ILE A 283 -24.30 14.08 5.60
CA ILE A 283 -23.89 13.10 6.62
C ILE A 283 -24.34 13.54 8.01
N GLU A 284 -24.19 14.83 8.35
CA GLU A 284 -24.66 15.37 9.64
C GLU A 284 -26.18 15.24 9.80
N ALA A 285 -26.95 15.37 8.72
CA ALA A 285 -28.41 15.23 8.74
C ALA A 285 -28.89 13.81 9.03
N ILE A 286 -28.14 12.78 8.56
CA ILE A 286 -28.52 11.38 8.79
C ILE A 286 -28.06 10.86 10.14
N LEU A 287 -26.99 11.42 10.73
CA LEU A 287 -26.43 10.94 12.00
C LEU A 287 -27.10 11.57 13.21
N ASN A 288 -27.23 10.80 14.27
CA ASN A 288 -27.62 11.27 15.60
C ASN A 288 -26.35 11.63 16.42
N PRO A 289 -26.48 12.19 17.64
CA PRO A 289 -25.33 12.52 18.46
C PRO A 289 -24.37 11.34 18.75
N ALA A 290 -24.87 10.10 18.84
CA ALA A 290 -24.02 8.93 19.01
C ALA A 290 -23.23 8.60 17.75
N GLY A 291 -23.82 8.79 16.55
CA GLY A 291 -23.13 8.64 15.27
C GLY A 291 -22.04 9.69 15.10
N MET A 292 -22.29 10.96 15.43
CA MET A 292 -21.26 12.00 15.40
C MET A 292 -20.11 11.71 16.38
N ALA A 293 -20.43 11.26 17.59
CA ALA A 293 -19.40 10.85 18.57
C ALA A 293 -18.59 9.63 18.09
N MET A 294 -19.22 8.69 17.39
CA MET A 294 -18.52 7.55 16.76
C MET A 294 -17.53 8.05 15.72
N LEU A 295 -17.91 8.97 14.81
CA LEU A 295 -16.98 9.53 13.81
C LEU A 295 -15.75 10.18 14.46
N ASP A 296 -15.96 11.00 15.50
CA ASP A 296 -14.87 11.66 16.22
C ASP A 296 -13.95 10.67 16.91
N THR A 297 -14.50 9.56 17.42
CA THR A 297 -13.72 8.52 18.10
C THR A 297 -12.88 7.73 17.11
N VAL A 298 -13.49 7.16 16.07
CA VAL A 298 -12.78 6.28 15.14
C VAL A 298 -11.71 7.00 14.31
N ARG A 299 -11.83 8.32 14.15
CA ARG A 299 -10.81 9.15 13.49
C ARG A 299 -9.42 9.01 14.11
N ASN A 300 -9.35 8.66 15.39
CA ASN A 300 -8.11 8.56 16.15
C ASN A 300 -7.75 7.11 16.54
N GLN A 301 -8.53 6.14 16.08
CA GLN A 301 -8.37 4.73 16.47
C GLN A 301 -7.70 3.92 15.38
N CYS A 302 -6.93 2.91 15.81
CA CYS A 302 -6.54 1.80 14.96
C CYS A 302 -7.66 0.75 14.85
N LEU A 303 -7.54 -0.14 13.87
CA LEU A 303 -8.60 -1.12 13.56
C LEU A 303 -9.00 -1.98 14.77
N PHE A 304 -8.03 -2.50 15.53
CA PHE A 304 -8.35 -3.36 16.66
C PHE A 304 -9.10 -2.60 17.76
N GLU A 305 -8.70 -1.36 18.08
CA GLU A 305 -9.43 -0.54 19.05
C GLU A 305 -10.86 -0.26 18.57
N THR A 306 -11.02 0.10 17.28
CA THR A 306 -12.35 0.31 16.67
C THR A 306 -13.20 -0.95 16.73
N THR A 307 -12.60 -2.12 16.48
CA THR A 307 -13.26 -3.41 16.60
C THR A 307 -13.73 -3.68 18.04
N PHE A 308 -12.92 -3.39 19.04
CA PHE A 308 -13.33 -3.53 20.44
C PHE A 308 -14.40 -2.52 20.86
N THR A 309 -14.37 -1.32 20.31
CA THR A 309 -15.28 -0.24 20.70
C THR A 309 -16.64 -0.33 20.00
N TYR A 310 -16.64 -0.64 18.71
CA TYR A 310 -17.83 -0.59 17.85
C TYR A 310 -18.18 -1.90 17.15
N GLY A 311 -17.38 -2.94 17.29
CA GLY A 311 -17.66 -4.23 16.69
C GLY A 311 -19.01 -4.81 17.11
N LEU A 312 -19.65 -5.52 16.18
CA LEU A 312 -20.99 -6.14 16.31
C LEU A 312 -22.16 -5.15 16.54
N GLN A 313 -21.89 -3.85 16.51
CA GLN A 313 -22.95 -2.85 16.59
C GLN A 313 -23.60 -2.65 15.22
N GLN A 314 -24.88 -2.28 15.24
CA GLN A 314 -25.62 -1.98 14.02
C GLN A 314 -25.67 -0.49 13.76
N SER A 315 -25.38 -0.06 12.53
CA SER A 315 -25.27 1.34 12.15
C SER A 315 -26.58 2.15 12.36
N ARG A 316 -27.72 1.49 12.38
CA ARG A 316 -29.01 2.12 12.72
C ARG A 316 -29.05 2.78 14.10
N GLN A 317 -28.13 2.41 15.02
CA GLN A 317 -28.01 3.04 16.34
C GLN A 317 -27.41 4.45 16.24
N TRP A 318 -26.68 4.72 15.16
CA TRP A 318 -25.95 5.96 14.91
C TRP A 318 -26.74 6.94 14.04
N THR A 319 -27.94 6.56 13.57
CA THR A 319 -28.76 7.38 12.67
C THR A 319 -29.96 7.99 13.40
N THR A 320 -30.39 9.16 12.93
CA THR A 320 -31.57 9.85 13.44
C THR A 320 -32.87 9.09 13.13
N SER A 321 -32.91 8.42 11.97
CA SER A 321 -34.09 7.67 11.51
C SER A 321 -34.20 6.26 12.08
N GLY A 322 -33.13 5.73 12.70
CA GLY A 322 -33.05 4.31 13.12
C GLY A 322 -32.91 3.33 11.95
N ARG A 323 -32.55 3.80 10.74
CA ARG A 323 -32.28 2.99 9.56
C ARG A 323 -30.76 2.78 9.38
N PRO A 324 -30.33 1.69 8.72
CA PRO A 324 -28.93 1.45 8.39
C PRO A 324 -28.29 2.60 7.60
N ILE A 325 -27.03 2.92 7.89
CA ILE A 325 -26.29 4.00 7.21
C ILE A 325 -26.22 3.74 5.70
N ALA A 326 -25.88 2.52 5.27
CA ALA A 326 -25.75 2.21 3.86
C ALA A 326 -27.01 2.51 3.04
N GLU A 327 -28.21 2.22 3.59
CA GLU A 327 -29.47 2.55 2.94
C GLU A 327 -29.64 4.08 2.76
N LEU A 328 -29.29 4.85 3.79
CA LEU A 328 -29.39 6.30 3.76
C LEU A 328 -28.40 6.95 2.78
N LEU A 329 -27.20 6.37 2.65
CA LEU A 329 -26.20 6.82 1.67
C LEU A 329 -26.70 6.59 0.23
N ILE A 330 -27.29 5.41 -0.05
CA ILE A 330 -27.83 5.07 -1.38
C ILE A 330 -29.01 5.96 -1.77
N GLU A 331 -29.88 6.29 -0.83
CA GLU A 331 -31.07 7.11 -1.08
C GLU A 331 -30.77 8.61 -1.22
N ASN A 332 -29.69 9.09 -0.66
CA ASN A 332 -29.29 10.50 -0.78
C ASN A 332 -28.56 10.73 -2.10
N PRO A 333 -29.03 11.63 -2.98
CA PRO A 333 -28.45 11.82 -4.31
C PRO A 333 -26.99 12.27 -4.30
N VAL A 334 -26.57 13.08 -3.32
CA VAL A 334 -25.18 13.55 -3.19
C VAL A 334 -24.27 12.40 -2.76
N LEU A 335 -24.68 11.66 -1.72
CA LEU A 335 -23.88 10.57 -1.17
C LEU A 335 -23.84 9.36 -2.11
N SER A 336 -24.92 9.07 -2.81
CA SER A 336 -24.99 8.02 -3.84
C SER A 336 -24.05 8.31 -5.02
N ALA A 337 -23.96 9.57 -5.46
CA ALA A 337 -23.03 9.96 -6.52
C ALA A 337 -21.57 9.74 -6.09
N ILE A 338 -21.22 10.02 -4.83
CA ILE A 338 -19.88 9.76 -4.28
C ILE A 338 -19.60 8.26 -4.18
N LEU A 339 -20.58 7.45 -3.76
CA LEU A 339 -20.45 5.99 -3.77
C LEU A 339 -20.13 5.46 -5.19
N ASP A 340 -20.79 5.99 -6.22
CA ASP A 340 -20.55 5.61 -7.61
C ASP A 340 -19.18 6.08 -8.12
N GLU A 341 -18.68 7.24 -7.69
CA GLU A 341 -17.34 7.72 -8.02
C GLU A 341 -16.25 6.81 -7.43
N HIS A 342 -16.48 6.31 -6.22
CA HIS A 342 -15.54 5.42 -5.54
C HIS A 342 -15.58 3.97 -6.07
N ARG A 343 -16.50 3.63 -6.95
CA ARG A 343 -16.66 2.28 -7.49
C ARG A 343 -15.45 1.87 -8.34
N VAL A 344 -14.85 0.71 -8.01
CA VAL A 344 -13.86 0.03 -8.84
C VAL A 344 -14.56 -0.90 -9.84
N GLY A 345 -14.02 -1.04 -11.03
CA GLY A 345 -14.60 -1.82 -12.11
C GLY A 345 -15.02 -0.96 -13.32
N ASN A 346 -14.93 0.36 -13.23
CA ASN A 346 -15.31 1.28 -14.31
C ASN A 346 -14.18 1.53 -15.34
N GLY A 347 -12.92 1.34 -14.94
CA GLY A 347 -11.74 1.42 -15.82
C GLY A 347 -11.38 0.09 -16.47
N THR A 348 -10.21 0.03 -17.09
CA THR A 348 -9.65 -1.18 -17.69
C THR A 348 -8.19 -1.31 -17.29
N PRO A 349 -7.80 -2.36 -16.56
CA PRO A 349 -6.41 -2.62 -16.24
C PRO A 349 -5.52 -2.71 -17.49
N SER A 350 -4.35 -2.08 -17.46
CA SER A 350 -3.38 -2.09 -18.56
C SER A 350 -2.45 -3.32 -18.52
N ALA A 351 -2.42 -4.04 -17.39
CA ALA A 351 -1.64 -5.26 -17.18
C ALA A 351 -2.53 -6.39 -16.62
N PRO A 352 -2.11 -7.66 -16.68
CA PRO A 352 -2.87 -8.77 -16.12
C PRO A 352 -3.18 -8.60 -14.63
N VAL A 353 -4.37 -9.00 -14.21
CA VAL A 353 -4.79 -8.95 -12.79
C VAL A 353 -5.18 -10.34 -12.31
N LEU A 354 -4.60 -10.76 -11.19
CA LEU A 354 -5.10 -11.87 -10.39
C LEU A 354 -6.05 -11.32 -9.33
N ILE A 355 -7.31 -11.73 -9.39
CA ILE A 355 -8.30 -11.47 -8.36
C ILE A 355 -8.50 -12.75 -7.56
N ILE A 356 -8.37 -12.68 -6.24
CA ILE A 356 -8.68 -13.79 -5.35
C ILE A 356 -9.82 -13.37 -4.43
N THR A 357 -10.80 -14.26 -4.29
CA THR A 357 -11.91 -14.07 -3.35
C THR A 357 -12.23 -15.41 -2.68
N GLY A 358 -13.03 -15.39 -1.63
CA GLY A 358 -13.53 -16.60 -0.97
C GLY A 358 -15.03 -16.51 -0.75
N ASP A 359 -15.77 -17.58 -1.08
CA ASP A 359 -17.23 -17.62 -0.86
C ASP A 359 -17.60 -17.46 0.61
N ASN A 360 -16.68 -17.80 1.51
CA ASN A 360 -16.83 -17.71 2.96
C ASN A 360 -16.05 -16.54 3.56
N ASP A 361 -15.73 -15.52 2.74
CA ASP A 361 -15.20 -14.27 3.25
C ASP A 361 -16.30 -13.54 4.01
N ASP A 362 -16.05 -13.30 5.30
CA ASP A 362 -17.04 -12.76 6.23
C ASP A 362 -16.88 -11.25 6.49
N ILE A 363 -16.04 -10.59 5.69
CA ILE A 363 -15.78 -9.13 5.72
C ILE A 363 -16.05 -8.52 4.33
N VAL A 364 -15.49 -9.08 3.26
CA VAL A 364 -15.68 -8.59 1.90
C VAL A 364 -16.41 -9.62 1.07
N PRO A 365 -17.67 -9.38 0.70
CA PRO A 365 -18.46 -10.34 -0.06
C PRO A 365 -17.80 -10.74 -1.38
N ALA A 366 -17.74 -12.03 -1.68
CA ALA A 366 -17.11 -12.55 -2.88
C ALA A 366 -17.69 -11.97 -4.19
N ASP A 367 -18.93 -11.51 -4.17
CA ASP A 367 -19.56 -10.86 -5.31
C ASP A 367 -18.89 -9.56 -5.75
N GLN A 368 -18.19 -8.87 -4.84
CA GLN A 368 -17.35 -7.71 -5.14
C GLN A 368 -16.33 -8.06 -6.23
N ALA A 369 -15.55 -9.10 -5.98
CA ALA A 369 -14.53 -9.60 -6.90
C ALA A 369 -15.12 -10.06 -8.23
N ARG A 370 -16.27 -10.77 -8.21
CA ARG A 370 -16.94 -11.26 -9.40
C ARG A 370 -17.46 -10.13 -10.28
N LYS A 371 -18.07 -9.09 -9.69
CA LYS A 371 -18.54 -7.90 -10.40
C LYS A 371 -17.40 -7.17 -11.10
N VAL A 372 -16.27 -6.97 -10.40
CA VAL A 372 -15.07 -6.35 -10.98
C VAL A 372 -14.50 -7.19 -12.11
N ALA A 373 -14.28 -8.49 -11.88
CA ALA A 373 -13.76 -9.39 -12.91
C ALA A 373 -14.64 -9.40 -14.16
N GLN A 374 -15.97 -9.50 -14.00
CA GLN A 374 -16.91 -9.47 -15.13
C GLN A 374 -16.83 -8.15 -15.90
N SER A 375 -16.76 -7.02 -15.18
CA SER A 375 -16.66 -5.71 -15.82
C SER A 375 -15.35 -5.57 -16.61
N TRP A 376 -14.22 -5.95 -16.04
CA TRP A 376 -12.93 -5.89 -16.70
C TRP A 376 -12.83 -6.86 -17.90
N CYS A 377 -13.34 -8.09 -17.74
CA CYS A 377 -13.41 -9.05 -18.85
C CYS A 377 -14.22 -8.49 -20.02
N SER A 378 -15.37 -7.85 -19.75
CA SER A 378 -16.21 -7.26 -20.80
C SER A 378 -15.52 -6.13 -21.57
N ARG A 379 -14.47 -5.53 -20.98
CA ARG A 379 -13.63 -4.47 -21.57
C ARG A 379 -12.34 -5.00 -22.18
N GLY A 380 -12.13 -6.31 -22.20
CA GLY A 380 -10.97 -6.94 -22.82
C GLY A 380 -9.72 -7.02 -21.94
N ALA A 381 -9.82 -6.79 -20.63
CA ALA A 381 -8.71 -6.99 -19.71
C ALA A 381 -8.35 -8.48 -19.56
N THR A 382 -7.12 -8.76 -19.18
CA THR A 382 -6.66 -10.12 -18.79
C THR A 382 -6.86 -10.30 -17.29
N VAL A 383 -7.82 -11.14 -16.91
CA VAL A 383 -8.18 -11.37 -15.51
C VAL A 383 -8.11 -12.85 -15.18
N ASP A 384 -7.43 -13.20 -14.12
CA ASP A 384 -7.48 -14.53 -13.48
C ASP A 384 -8.31 -14.41 -12.20
N LEU A 385 -9.57 -14.84 -12.23
CA LEU A 385 -10.43 -14.85 -11.05
C LEU A 385 -10.34 -16.23 -10.38
N VAL A 386 -9.91 -16.23 -9.12
CA VAL A 386 -9.73 -17.43 -8.31
C VAL A 386 -10.62 -17.38 -7.09
N ASN A 387 -11.37 -18.45 -6.84
CA ASN A 387 -12.10 -18.63 -5.60
C ASN A 387 -11.26 -19.46 -4.61
N SER A 388 -10.96 -18.87 -3.45
CA SER A 388 -10.20 -19.54 -2.39
C SER A 388 -11.03 -20.65 -1.75
N PRO A 389 -10.46 -21.85 -1.53
CA PRO A 389 -11.21 -22.99 -1.00
C PRO A 389 -11.37 -22.97 0.52
N VAL A 390 -11.14 -21.84 1.18
CA VAL A 390 -11.25 -21.73 2.65
C VAL A 390 -12.68 -21.99 3.09
N PRO A 391 -12.92 -22.94 4.01
CA PRO A 391 -14.24 -23.24 4.50
C PRO A 391 -14.78 -22.12 5.41
N ASP A 392 -16.10 -22.10 5.61
CA ASP A 392 -16.72 -21.19 6.60
C ASP A 392 -16.24 -21.53 8.02
N PHE A 393 -15.82 -20.46 8.72
CA PHE A 393 -15.34 -20.58 10.09
C PHE A 393 -15.64 -19.29 10.87
N LEU A 394 -16.54 -19.35 11.85
CA LEU A 394 -16.94 -18.23 12.70
C LEU A 394 -17.40 -17.00 11.91
N SER A 395 -18.37 -17.21 11.03
CA SER A 395 -18.91 -16.18 10.13
C SER A 395 -19.28 -14.87 10.85
N GLY A 396 -18.90 -13.73 10.24
CA GLY A 396 -19.11 -12.38 10.79
C GLY A 396 -18.13 -11.92 11.86
N LEU A 397 -17.15 -12.76 12.22
CA LEU A 397 -16.10 -12.43 13.18
C LEU A 397 -14.72 -12.18 12.57
N GLY A 398 -14.62 -12.19 11.24
CA GLY A 398 -13.40 -11.90 10.48
C GLY A 398 -12.44 -13.06 10.18
N PRO A 399 -12.56 -14.29 10.81
CA PRO A 399 -11.61 -15.34 10.49
C PRO A 399 -11.65 -15.83 9.06
N GLY A 400 -12.84 -15.84 8.42
CA GLY A 400 -12.97 -16.22 7.02
C GLY A 400 -12.15 -15.32 6.10
N HIS A 401 -12.24 -14.02 6.31
CA HIS A 401 -11.47 -13.01 5.59
C HIS A 401 -9.96 -13.17 5.79
N ASN A 402 -9.51 -13.22 7.05
CA ASN A 402 -8.08 -13.31 7.37
C ASN A 402 -7.45 -14.64 6.90
N ILE A 403 -8.15 -15.79 7.06
CA ILE A 403 -7.64 -17.07 6.57
C ILE A 403 -7.55 -17.07 5.04
N ASN A 404 -8.51 -16.45 4.34
CA ASN A 404 -8.45 -16.27 2.90
C ASN A 404 -7.24 -15.42 2.47
N GLU A 405 -6.90 -14.36 3.22
CA GLU A 405 -5.71 -13.55 2.99
C GLU A 405 -4.42 -14.39 3.05
N TYR A 406 -4.26 -15.17 4.14
CA TYR A 406 -3.10 -16.05 4.27
C TYR A 406 -3.07 -17.10 3.16
N ALA A 407 -4.20 -17.76 2.89
CA ALA A 407 -4.29 -18.74 1.82
C ALA A 407 -3.95 -18.12 0.45
N ALA A 408 -4.48 -16.94 0.15
CA ALA A 408 -4.21 -16.21 -1.07
C ALA A 408 -2.72 -15.90 -1.23
N ASN A 409 -2.09 -15.33 -0.22
CA ASN A 409 -0.69 -14.95 -0.27
C ASN A 409 0.26 -16.15 -0.34
N PHE A 410 -0.03 -17.26 0.37
CA PHE A 410 0.88 -18.41 0.37
C PHE A 410 0.69 -19.34 -0.84
N LEU A 411 -0.53 -19.51 -1.35
CA LEU A 411 -0.81 -20.46 -2.43
C LEU A 411 -0.61 -19.88 -3.83
N TRP A 412 -0.86 -18.57 -4.01
CA TRP A 412 -0.82 -17.94 -5.34
C TRP A 412 0.35 -16.97 -5.56
N THR A 413 1.17 -16.68 -4.53
CA THR A 413 2.34 -15.82 -4.68
C THR A 413 3.26 -16.29 -5.80
N GLN A 414 3.72 -17.55 -5.77
CA GLN A 414 4.68 -18.02 -6.76
C GLN A 414 4.11 -18.04 -8.19
N PRO A 415 2.91 -18.60 -8.46
CA PRO A 415 2.32 -18.55 -9.80
C PRO A 415 2.17 -17.12 -10.36
N LEU A 416 1.81 -16.15 -9.52
CA LEU A 416 1.68 -14.78 -9.97
C LEU A 416 3.04 -14.12 -10.23
N LEU A 417 4.02 -14.32 -9.37
CA LEU A 417 5.38 -13.82 -9.61
C LEU A 417 5.99 -14.41 -10.88
N ASP A 418 5.71 -15.69 -11.18
CA ASP A 418 6.13 -16.33 -12.42
C ASP A 418 5.56 -15.63 -13.65
N GLN A 419 4.31 -15.19 -13.59
CA GLN A 419 3.67 -14.40 -14.65
C GLN A 419 4.25 -12.98 -14.73
N MET A 420 4.39 -12.31 -13.61
CA MET A 420 4.85 -10.92 -13.57
C MET A 420 6.32 -10.78 -13.97
N PHE A 421 7.19 -11.64 -13.44
CA PHE A 421 8.65 -11.40 -13.44
C PHE A 421 9.50 -12.51 -14.02
N TYR A 422 8.95 -13.70 -14.25
CA TYR A 422 9.72 -14.84 -14.79
C TYR A 422 9.27 -15.28 -16.19
N GLY A 423 8.37 -14.50 -16.83
CA GLY A 423 7.96 -14.73 -18.21
C GLY A 423 6.97 -15.87 -18.43
N ALA A 424 6.34 -16.37 -17.38
CA ALA A 424 5.24 -17.31 -17.54
C ALA A 424 4.02 -16.60 -18.19
N PRO A 425 3.23 -17.28 -19.02
CA PRO A 425 2.06 -16.68 -19.64
C PRO A 425 1.02 -16.29 -18.60
N ALA A 426 0.41 -15.11 -18.78
CA ALA A 426 -0.66 -14.66 -17.92
C ALA A 426 -1.88 -15.61 -18.06
N ARG A 427 -2.44 -16.00 -16.91
CA ARG A 427 -3.70 -16.76 -16.88
C ARG A 427 -4.86 -15.82 -17.15
N ASN A 428 -5.90 -16.33 -17.77
CA ASN A 428 -7.09 -15.56 -18.10
C ASN A 428 -8.32 -16.46 -17.98
N THR A 429 -9.21 -16.10 -17.06
CA THR A 429 -10.47 -16.80 -16.85
C THR A 429 -11.67 -16.07 -17.47
N CYS A 430 -11.44 -14.97 -18.22
CA CYS A 430 -12.51 -14.30 -18.95
C CYS A 430 -13.13 -15.24 -20.00
N GLY A 431 -14.44 -15.47 -19.89
CA GLY A 431 -15.17 -16.35 -20.81
C GLY A 431 -15.19 -17.82 -20.40
N ALA A 432 -14.65 -18.17 -19.23
CA ALA A 432 -14.73 -19.51 -18.65
C ALA A 432 -16.04 -19.73 -17.88
#